data_4820172a80436326cd4e36847e371fa5
#
_entry.id   4820172a80436326cd4e36847e371fa5
#
_cell.length_a   1.000
_cell.length_b   1.000
_cell.length_c   1.000
_cell.angle_alpha   90.00
_cell.angle_beta   90.00
_cell.angle_gamma   90.00
#
_symmetry.space_group_name_H-M   'P 1'
#
loop_
_entity.id
_entity.type
_entity.pdbx_description
1 polymer ?
#
loop_
_entity_poly.entity_id
_entity_poly.type
_entity_poly.pdbx_seq_one_letter_code
_entity_poly.pdbx_strand_id
1 'polypeptide(L)'
;MAKRNKVLTPEEIKTCAINTAIEEIKRMIELGAMPLNPTRTFKVNERVHWGAHEEVYVREVHEDNLYYTLESFKYDKENQPTGESGWTAMPWINLYKYNTKRDTEFAVDDRFYIRQLNSGLDSLLHMVYSSWGGVDFDVEYQREHVWQLKDKIALIDSIFNNIDIGKFVFVQKNEATKGKYYEVIDGKQRLTAVCQFYEDRFKYKGKYFSELSNKDRYKILNHSVTYGYLENPTKEAIYSTFIKMNTCGKPMETKHLDKVRKLLSELK
;
A
#
# COMPACT_ATOMS: atom_id res chain seq x y z
N MET A 1 -2.15 16.14 53.28
CA MET A 1 -0.77 16.43 52.80
C MET A 1 -0.68 16.04 51.31
N ALA A 2 -0.65 17.00 50.42
CA ALA A 2 -0.49 16.73 48.99
C ALA A 2 0.96 16.27 48.76
N LYS A 3 1.14 15.08 48.18
CA LYS A 3 2.45 14.62 47.67
C LYS A 3 2.91 15.62 46.60
N ARG A 4 3.97 16.40 46.88
CA ARG A 4 4.66 17.18 45.89
C ARG A 4 5.17 16.21 44.80
N ASN A 5 4.65 16.27 43.60
CA ASN A 5 5.24 15.57 42.44
C ASN A 5 6.69 16.05 42.33
N LYS A 6 7.63 15.13 42.54
CA LYS A 6 9.06 15.40 42.33
C LYS A 6 9.26 15.68 40.82
N VAL A 7 9.75 16.87 40.49
CA VAL A 7 10.17 17.19 39.11
C VAL A 7 11.48 16.43 38.89
N LEU A 8 11.46 15.55 37.87
CA LEU A 8 12.64 14.76 37.52
C LEU A 8 13.69 15.64 36.84
N THR A 9 14.95 15.37 37.08
CA THR A 9 16.06 15.99 36.35
C THR A 9 16.13 15.45 34.92
N PRO A 10 16.78 16.16 33.97
CA PRO A 10 16.96 15.67 32.61
C PRO A 10 17.61 14.28 32.54
N GLU A 11 18.56 13.97 33.42
CA GLU A 11 19.23 12.68 33.48
C GLU A 11 18.31 11.57 34.04
N GLU A 12 17.46 11.90 35.02
CA GLU A 12 16.45 10.97 35.50
C GLU A 12 15.38 10.66 34.45
N ILE A 13 14.99 11.66 33.65
CA ILE A 13 14.07 11.49 32.49
C ILE A 13 14.69 10.58 31.44
N LYS A 14 15.94 10.83 31.05
CA LYS A 14 16.71 10.00 30.11
C LYS A 14 16.77 8.55 30.57
N THR A 15 17.21 8.33 31.80
CA THR A 15 17.35 6.98 32.37
C THR A 15 16.01 6.25 32.43
N CYS A 16 14.94 6.96 32.80
CA CYS A 16 13.60 6.40 32.82
C CYS A 16 13.13 5.98 31.42
N ALA A 17 13.34 6.82 30.39
CA ALA A 17 12.95 6.53 29.01
C ALA A 17 13.68 5.29 28.46
N ILE A 18 14.99 5.19 28.69
CA ILE A 18 15.80 4.06 28.26
C ILE A 18 15.34 2.78 28.95
N ASN A 19 15.20 2.79 30.28
CA ASN A 19 14.83 1.60 31.05
C ASN A 19 13.43 1.11 30.67
N THR A 20 12.45 2.00 30.51
CA THR A 20 11.10 1.64 30.05
C THR A 20 11.13 0.94 28.68
N ALA A 21 11.91 1.47 27.74
CA ALA A 21 12.03 0.87 26.42
C ALA A 21 12.74 -0.51 26.48
N ILE A 22 13.76 -0.66 27.31
CA ILE A 22 14.44 -1.95 27.50
C ILE A 22 13.52 -3.00 28.14
N GLU A 23 12.72 -2.64 29.12
CA GLU A 23 11.75 -3.55 29.74
C GLU A 23 10.71 -4.04 28.71
N GLU A 24 10.23 -3.16 27.84
CA GLU A 24 9.31 -3.53 26.76
C GLU A 24 9.97 -4.49 25.77
N ILE A 25 11.22 -4.23 25.36
CA ILE A 25 11.97 -5.12 24.47
C ILE A 25 12.17 -6.49 25.11
N LYS A 26 12.55 -6.56 26.37
CA LYS A 26 12.70 -7.83 27.09
C LYS A 26 11.41 -8.62 27.14
N ARG A 27 10.28 -7.94 27.36
CA ARG A 27 8.95 -8.55 27.30
C ARG A 27 8.66 -9.10 25.89
N MET A 28 9.02 -8.39 24.82
CA MET A 28 8.87 -8.87 23.44
C MET A 28 9.71 -10.13 23.19
N ILE A 29 10.92 -10.20 23.76
CA ILE A 29 11.80 -11.38 23.69
C ILE A 29 11.13 -12.58 24.38
N GLU A 30 10.68 -12.41 25.61
CA GLU A 30 10.01 -13.44 26.41
C GLU A 30 8.75 -14.00 25.73
N LEU A 31 7.98 -13.14 25.07
CA LEU A 31 6.78 -13.50 24.29
C LEU A 31 7.07 -14.10 22.91
N GLY A 32 8.33 -14.18 22.51
CA GLY A 32 8.71 -14.63 21.16
C GLY A 32 8.26 -13.69 20.03
N ALA A 33 7.97 -12.44 20.36
CA ALA A 33 7.50 -11.42 19.40
C ALA A 33 8.64 -10.73 18.63
N MET A 34 9.89 -11.08 18.90
CA MET A 34 11.07 -10.52 18.28
C MET A 34 12.04 -11.62 17.82
N PRO A 35 12.61 -11.52 16.58
CA PRO A 35 13.64 -12.46 16.14
C PRO A 35 14.93 -12.35 16.97
N LEU A 36 15.43 -13.49 17.47
CA LEU A 36 16.61 -13.54 18.33
C LEU A 36 17.94 -13.69 17.56
N ASN A 37 17.90 -13.78 16.23
CA ASN A 37 19.08 -13.90 15.38
C ASN A 37 19.29 -12.61 14.59
N PRO A 38 20.06 -11.63 15.10
CA PRO A 38 20.29 -10.37 14.39
C PRO A 38 21.01 -10.59 13.06
N THR A 39 20.40 -10.16 11.97
CA THR A 39 21.03 -10.13 10.64
C THR A 39 21.72 -8.80 10.35
N ARG A 40 21.52 -7.81 11.22
CA ARG A 40 22.11 -6.48 11.16
C ARG A 40 22.70 -6.15 12.51
N THR A 41 23.93 -5.66 12.52
CA THR A 41 24.65 -5.25 13.72
C THR A 41 25.16 -3.83 13.56
N PHE A 42 25.23 -3.08 14.66
CA PHE A 42 25.64 -1.69 14.69
C PHE A 42 26.67 -1.47 15.80
N LYS A 43 27.58 -0.53 15.58
CA LYS A 43 28.62 -0.19 16.55
C LYS A 43 28.24 1.05 17.35
N VAL A 44 28.82 1.19 18.54
CA VAL A 44 28.70 2.44 19.32
C VAL A 44 29.18 3.62 18.48
N ASN A 45 28.43 4.73 18.50
CA ASN A 45 28.59 5.93 17.70
C ASN A 45 28.31 5.75 16.20
N GLU A 46 27.80 4.59 15.77
CA GLU A 46 27.31 4.43 14.40
C GLU A 46 25.99 5.19 14.22
N ARG A 47 25.89 5.96 13.12
CA ARG A 47 24.64 6.59 12.72
C ARG A 47 23.73 5.54 12.09
N VAL A 48 22.48 5.55 12.52
CA VAL A 48 21.46 4.59 12.06
C VAL A 48 20.18 5.30 11.64
N HIS A 49 19.39 4.62 10.83
CA HIS A 49 18.01 5.02 10.56
C HIS A 49 17.05 4.36 11.54
N TRP A 50 16.16 5.16 12.11
CA TRP A 50 15.01 4.71 12.90
C TRP A 50 13.77 5.52 12.57
N GLY A 51 12.83 4.92 11.85
CA GLY A 51 11.59 5.58 11.43
C GLY A 51 11.84 6.87 10.64
N ALA A 52 11.16 7.95 11.03
CA ALA A 52 11.29 9.27 10.41
C ALA A 52 12.35 10.17 11.08
N HIS A 53 13.13 9.64 12.05
CA HIS A 53 14.17 10.41 12.71
C HIS A 53 15.38 10.56 11.81
N GLU A 54 15.80 11.81 11.57
CA GLU A 54 16.86 12.12 10.60
C GLU A 54 18.26 11.84 11.12
N GLU A 55 18.49 12.03 12.41
CA GLU A 55 19.81 11.87 13.01
C GLU A 55 19.74 11.07 14.30
N VAL A 56 20.17 9.82 14.24
CA VAL A 56 20.12 8.86 15.35
C VAL A 56 21.45 8.12 15.44
N TYR A 57 22.00 8.03 16.65
CA TYR A 57 23.26 7.34 16.92
C TYR A 57 23.08 6.24 17.95
N VAL A 58 23.77 5.12 17.72
CA VAL A 58 23.91 4.04 18.70
C VAL A 58 24.80 4.52 19.84
N ARG A 59 24.34 4.40 21.07
CA ARG A 59 25.13 4.74 22.27
C ARG A 59 25.55 3.54 23.09
N GLU A 60 24.73 2.50 23.11
CA GLU A 60 25.06 1.24 23.77
C GLU A 60 24.55 0.06 22.95
N VAL A 61 25.25 -1.07 23.06
CA VAL A 61 24.90 -2.34 22.43
C VAL A 61 24.54 -3.32 23.52
N HIS A 62 23.40 -3.98 23.43
CA HIS A 62 22.90 -4.90 24.44
C HIS A 62 22.68 -6.31 23.90
N GLU A 63 22.85 -7.31 24.76
CA GLU A 63 22.51 -8.73 24.55
C GLU A 63 22.82 -9.25 23.15
N ASP A 64 24.08 -9.37 22.80
CA ASP A 64 24.54 -9.90 21.51
C ASP A 64 23.93 -9.22 20.27
N ASN A 65 23.78 -7.90 20.34
CA ASN A 65 23.17 -7.05 19.32
C ASN A 65 21.65 -7.22 19.15
N LEU A 66 20.94 -7.73 20.13
CA LEU A 66 19.49 -7.84 20.06
C LEU A 66 18.78 -6.48 20.12
N TYR A 67 19.33 -5.55 20.91
CA TYR A 67 18.81 -4.18 20.98
C TYR A 67 19.91 -3.16 21.31
N TYR A 68 19.59 -1.88 21.15
CA TYR A 68 20.54 -0.78 21.21
C TYR A 68 19.93 0.42 21.93
N THR A 69 20.72 1.07 22.80
CA THR A 69 20.36 2.40 23.29
C THR A 69 20.71 3.44 22.22
N LEU A 70 19.79 4.34 21.95
CA LEU A 70 19.87 5.33 20.91
C LEU A 70 19.74 6.75 21.45
N GLU A 71 20.46 7.67 20.84
CA GLU A 71 20.30 9.10 20.99
C GLU A 71 19.87 9.71 19.64
N SER A 72 18.76 10.46 19.64
CA SER A 72 18.27 11.20 18.47
C SER A 72 18.39 12.70 18.73
N PHE A 73 18.79 13.45 17.72
CA PHE A 73 18.89 14.90 17.79
C PHE A 73 17.66 15.56 17.17
N LYS A 74 17.21 16.65 17.76
CA LYS A 74 16.08 17.41 17.26
C LYS A 74 16.55 18.62 16.47
N TYR A 75 15.85 18.89 15.38
CA TYR A 75 16.06 20.02 14.51
C TYR A 75 14.81 20.90 14.50
N ASP A 76 14.98 22.21 14.34
CA ASP A 76 13.88 23.16 14.18
C ASP A 76 13.34 23.13 12.74
N LYS A 77 12.35 24.01 12.45
CA LYS A 77 11.73 24.09 11.12
C LYS A 77 12.69 24.63 10.04
N GLU A 78 13.79 25.23 10.45
CA GLU A 78 14.84 25.79 9.60
C GLU A 78 16.02 24.83 9.44
N ASN A 79 15.85 23.58 9.93
CA ASN A 79 16.85 22.52 9.94
C ASN A 79 18.13 22.88 10.71
N GLN A 80 17.98 23.65 11.82
CA GLN A 80 19.05 23.94 12.75
C GLN A 80 18.95 23.07 14.00
N PRO A 81 20.07 22.58 14.55
CA PRO A 81 20.03 21.75 15.75
C PRO A 81 19.51 22.56 16.95
N THR A 82 18.47 22.05 17.59
CA THR A 82 17.87 22.71 18.77
C THR A 82 18.69 22.56 20.04
N GLY A 83 19.70 21.70 20.02
CA GLY A 83 20.46 21.32 21.22
C GLY A 83 19.73 20.30 22.11
N GLU A 84 18.53 19.92 21.76
CA GLU A 84 17.79 18.86 22.47
C GLU A 84 18.07 17.48 21.89
N SER A 85 18.28 16.50 22.75
CA SER A 85 18.39 15.10 22.35
C SER A 85 17.28 14.25 22.99
N GLY A 86 16.79 13.27 22.24
CA GLY A 86 15.89 12.23 22.73
C GLY A 86 16.65 10.92 22.95
N TRP A 87 16.27 10.17 23.95
CA TRP A 87 16.90 8.89 24.30
C TRP A 87 15.85 7.78 24.34
N THR A 88 16.22 6.59 23.83
CA THR A 88 15.37 5.40 23.84
C THR A 88 16.22 4.15 23.68
N ALA A 89 15.59 2.97 23.71
CA ALA A 89 16.19 1.73 23.26
C ALA A 89 15.33 1.10 22.15
N MET A 90 15.97 0.47 21.16
CA MET A 90 15.28 -0.15 20.02
C MET A 90 15.86 -1.52 19.69
N PRO A 91 15.01 -2.51 19.33
CA PRO A 91 15.46 -3.79 18.83
C PRO A 91 16.12 -3.65 17.46
N TRP A 92 17.09 -4.53 17.16
CA TRP A 92 17.84 -4.52 15.91
C TRP A 92 16.96 -4.52 14.66
N ILE A 93 15.79 -5.16 14.73
CA ILE A 93 14.88 -5.30 13.59
C ILE A 93 14.33 -3.94 13.11
N ASN A 94 14.25 -2.97 14.00
CA ASN A 94 13.74 -1.63 13.71
C ASN A 94 14.82 -0.63 13.28
N LEU A 95 16.08 -1.08 13.22
CA LEU A 95 17.22 -0.23 12.85
C LEU A 95 17.77 -0.61 11.48
N TYR A 96 18.22 0.40 10.74
CA TYR A 96 18.82 0.26 9.42
C TYR A 96 20.14 1.03 9.37
N LYS A 97 21.10 0.55 8.57
CA LYS A 97 22.32 1.32 8.31
C LYS A 97 21.97 2.66 7.69
N TYR A 98 22.55 3.73 8.24
CA TYR A 98 22.42 5.03 7.64
C TYR A 98 23.16 5.05 6.31
N ASN A 99 22.46 5.41 5.24
CA ASN A 99 23.07 5.56 3.93
C ASN A 99 23.23 7.05 3.60
N THR A 100 24.45 7.51 3.45
CA THR A 100 24.76 8.91 3.08
C THR A 100 24.55 9.17 1.60
N LYS A 101 24.50 8.14 0.79
CA LYS A 101 24.13 8.28 -0.62
C LYS A 101 22.62 8.45 -0.68
N ARG A 102 22.15 9.65 -0.87
CA ARG A 102 20.80 9.90 -1.41
C ARG A 102 20.77 9.24 -2.77
N ASP A 103 20.22 7.95 -2.72
CA ASP A 103 20.44 7.05 -3.68
C ASP A 103 19.66 7.14 -4.87
N THR A 104 20.29 6.77 -5.94
CA THR A 104 19.73 6.59 -7.23
C THR A 104 19.83 5.14 -7.72
N GLU A 105 20.42 4.24 -6.92
CA GLU A 105 20.63 2.85 -7.34
C GLU A 105 19.35 2.02 -7.44
N PHE A 106 18.31 2.42 -6.69
CA PHE A 106 16.97 1.83 -6.76
C PHE A 106 15.91 2.92 -6.92
N ALA A 107 16.21 3.97 -7.72
CA ALA A 107 15.21 4.95 -8.05
C ALA A 107 13.96 4.21 -8.52
N VAL A 108 12.90 4.29 -7.73
CA VAL A 108 11.59 3.87 -8.19
C VAL A 108 11.32 4.69 -9.43
N ASP A 109 11.18 4.02 -10.55
CA ASP A 109 10.80 4.70 -11.77
C ASP A 109 9.36 5.20 -11.55
N ASP A 110 9.21 6.50 -11.27
CA ASP A 110 7.93 7.13 -10.97
C ASP A 110 6.88 6.87 -12.05
N ARG A 111 7.33 6.53 -13.27
CA ARG A 111 6.47 6.08 -14.37
C ARG A 111 5.64 4.84 -14.02
N PHE A 112 6.06 4.04 -13.04
CA PHE A 112 5.38 2.82 -12.58
C PHE A 112 4.73 2.98 -11.21
N TYR A 113 4.72 4.19 -10.65
CA TYR A 113 4.10 4.43 -9.35
C TYR A 113 2.59 4.39 -9.45
N ILE A 114 1.97 3.46 -8.74
CA ILE A 114 0.52 3.34 -8.66
C ILE A 114 0.04 4.01 -7.38
N ARG A 115 -0.62 5.15 -7.53
CA ARG A 115 -1.30 5.80 -6.40
C ARG A 115 -2.50 4.97 -5.98
N GLN A 116 -2.49 4.46 -4.74
CA GLN A 116 -3.56 3.61 -4.21
C GLN A 116 -4.52 4.39 -3.33
N LEU A 117 -5.81 4.07 -3.44
CA LEU A 117 -6.90 4.64 -2.69
C LEU A 117 -7.84 3.51 -2.23
N ASN A 118 -8.46 3.71 -1.06
CA ASN A 118 -9.53 2.84 -0.58
C ASN A 118 -10.84 3.64 -0.55
N SER A 119 -11.91 3.04 -1.06
CA SER A 119 -13.23 3.67 -1.07
C SER A 119 -14.33 2.60 -1.11
N GLY A 120 -15.58 3.03 -1.08
CA GLY A 120 -16.71 2.16 -1.38
C GLY A 120 -16.80 1.82 -2.87
N LEU A 121 -17.50 0.75 -3.19
CA LEU A 121 -17.73 0.32 -4.56
C LEU A 121 -18.56 1.36 -5.37
N ASP A 122 -19.37 2.17 -4.70
CA ASP A 122 -20.09 3.30 -5.28
C ASP A 122 -19.15 4.30 -5.97
N SER A 123 -17.98 4.55 -5.41
CA SER A 123 -16.98 5.45 -6.02
C SER A 123 -16.44 4.91 -7.35
N LEU A 124 -16.24 3.60 -7.47
CA LEU A 124 -15.88 2.97 -8.74
C LEU A 124 -17.02 3.04 -9.76
N LEU A 125 -18.26 2.79 -9.33
CA LEU A 125 -19.44 2.92 -10.18
C LEU A 125 -19.63 4.37 -10.65
N HIS A 126 -19.41 5.34 -9.76
CA HIS A 126 -19.43 6.75 -10.13
C HIS A 126 -18.35 7.08 -11.17
N MET A 127 -17.14 6.57 -11.03
CA MET A 127 -16.06 6.76 -12.01
C MET A 127 -16.44 6.17 -13.39
N VAL A 128 -17.15 5.03 -13.42
CA VAL A 128 -17.60 4.42 -14.68
C VAL A 128 -18.71 5.22 -15.36
N TYR A 129 -19.69 5.70 -14.60
CA TYR A 129 -20.93 6.29 -15.13
C TYR A 129 -20.99 7.82 -15.10
N SER A 130 -19.96 8.48 -14.56
CA SER A 130 -19.95 9.94 -14.47
C SER A 130 -19.69 10.59 -15.84
N SER A 131 -20.31 11.73 -16.07
CA SER A 131 -20.07 12.56 -17.26
C SER A 131 -18.64 13.16 -17.31
N TRP A 132 -17.95 13.20 -16.17
CA TRP A 132 -16.58 13.71 -16.02
C TRP A 132 -15.53 12.58 -15.98
N GLY A 133 -15.94 11.35 -16.21
CA GLY A 133 -15.07 10.18 -16.11
C GLY A 133 -15.22 9.29 -17.33
N GLY A 134 -15.65 8.09 -17.05
CA GLY A 134 -15.76 7.02 -18.03
C GLY A 134 -14.52 6.16 -18.10
N VAL A 135 -14.76 4.84 -18.01
CA VAL A 135 -13.68 3.83 -18.06
C VAL A 135 -13.73 3.14 -19.41
N ASP A 136 -12.59 3.07 -20.08
CA ASP A 136 -12.43 2.27 -21.28
C ASP A 136 -12.10 0.83 -20.90
N PHE A 137 -12.99 -0.09 -21.23
CA PHE A 137 -12.83 -1.52 -21.04
C PHE A 137 -12.24 -2.19 -22.27
N ASP A 138 -12.28 -1.53 -23.43
CA ASP A 138 -11.89 -2.10 -24.71
C ASP A 138 -10.54 -1.53 -25.17
N VAL A 139 -9.49 -1.89 -24.44
CA VAL A 139 -8.12 -1.47 -24.69
C VAL A 139 -7.30 -2.62 -25.26
N GLU A 140 -6.34 -2.32 -26.15
CA GLU A 140 -5.60 -3.28 -26.98
C GLU A 140 -4.80 -4.34 -26.19
N TYR A 141 -4.39 -4.01 -24.95
CA TYR A 141 -3.63 -4.90 -24.08
C TYR A 141 -4.52 -5.77 -23.17
N GLN A 142 -5.83 -5.55 -23.15
CA GLN A 142 -6.77 -6.36 -22.37
C GLN A 142 -7.33 -7.52 -23.21
N ARG A 143 -7.60 -8.62 -22.51
CA ARG A 143 -8.35 -9.73 -23.12
C ARG A 143 -9.84 -9.45 -23.14
N GLU A 144 -10.56 -10.16 -23.99
CA GLU A 144 -12.02 -10.14 -23.99
C GLU A 144 -12.61 -10.59 -22.66
N HIS A 145 -13.88 -10.28 -22.46
CA HIS A 145 -14.59 -10.72 -21.27
C HIS A 145 -14.86 -12.22 -21.35
N VAL A 146 -14.28 -13.00 -20.41
CA VAL A 146 -14.37 -14.47 -20.42
C VAL A 146 -15.21 -15.02 -19.27
N TRP A 147 -15.57 -14.21 -18.28
CA TRP A 147 -16.34 -14.65 -17.12
C TRP A 147 -17.76 -15.06 -17.50
N GLN A 148 -18.14 -16.26 -17.06
CA GLN A 148 -19.49 -16.79 -17.21
C GLN A 148 -20.38 -16.29 -16.07
N LEU A 149 -21.70 -16.52 -16.18
CA LEU A 149 -22.66 -16.10 -15.18
C LEU A 149 -22.34 -16.59 -13.78
N LYS A 150 -21.85 -17.83 -13.65
CA LYS A 150 -21.46 -18.41 -12.35
C LYS A 150 -20.35 -17.62 -11.66
N ASP A 151 -19.36 -17.10 -12.43
CA ASP A 151 -18.23 -16.35 -11.89
C ASP A 151 -18.70 -14.97 -11.39
N LYS A 152 -19.62 -14.35 -12.15
CA LYS A 152 -20.23 -13.06 -11.78
C LYS A 152 -21.07 -13.20 -10.51
N ILE A 153 -21.89 -14.25 -10.42
CA ILE A 153 -22.69 -14.55 -9.22
C ILE A 153 -21.78 -14.78 -7.99
N ALA A 154 -20.69 -15.51 -8.16
CA ALA A 154 -19.73 -15.75 -7.08
C ALA A 154 -19.06 -14.47 -6.60
N LEU A 155 -18.75 -13.53 -7.50
CA LEU A 155 -18.24 -12.21 -7.12
C LEU A 155 -19.26 -11.43 -6.30
N ILE A 156 -20.51 -11.36 -6.73
CA ILE A 156 -21.56 -10.67 -6.00
C ILE A 156 -21.80 -11.31 -4.62
N ASP A 157 -21.73 -12.63 -4.54
CA ASP A 157 -21.79 -13.34 -3.25
C ASP A 157 -20.64 -12.95 -2.32
N SER A 158 -19.41 -12.82 -2.86
CA SER A 158 -18.25 -12.34 -2.10
C SER A 158 -18.46 -10.92 -1.55
N ILE A 159 -19.01 -10.01 -2.36
CA ILE A 159 -19.33 -8.65 -1.94
C ILE A 159 -20.34 -8.65 -0.79
N PHE A 160 -21.41 -9.45 -0.89
CA PHE A 160 -22.41 -9.57 0.17
C PHE A 160 -21.86 -10.13 1.48
N ASN A 161 -20.87 -11.01 1.38
CA ASN A 161 -20.17 -11.60 2.53
C ASN A 161 -18.99 -10.77 3.02
N ASN A 162 -18.79 -9.56 2.47
CA ASN A 162 -17.69 -8.65 2.78
C ASN A 162 -16.29 -9.30 2.60
N ILE A 163 -16.16 -10.17 1.59
CA ILE A 163 -14.90 -10.79 1.21
C ILE A 163 -14.19 -9.87 0.22
N ASP A 164 -12.88 -9.66 0.43
CA ASP A 164 -12.05 -8.85 -0.47
C ASP A 164 -12.12 -9.41 -1.91
N ILE A 165 -12.50 -8.55 -2.84
CA ILE A 165 -12.61 -8.88 -4.26
C ILE A 165 -11.36 -8.49 -5.06
N GLY A 166 -10.30 -8.09 -4.39
CA GLY A 166 -9.02 -7.70 -4.97
C GLY A 166 -8.98 -6.26 -5.49
N LYS A 167 -7.78 -5.81 -5.78
CA LYS A 167 -7.49 -4.45 -6.22
C LYS A 167 -7.88 -4.22 -7.68
N PHE A 168 -8.32 -2.99 -7.97
CA PHE A 168 -8.50 -2.48 -9.34
C PHE A 168 -7.38 -1.51 -9.69
N VAL A 169 -6.90 -1.56 -10.94
CA VAL A 169 -5.85 -0.64 -11.41
C VAL A 169 -6.24 -0.03 -12.74
N PHE A 170 -6.06 1.28 -12.81
CA PHE A 170 -6.44 2.10 -13.95
C PHE A 170 -5.26 2.94 -14.47
N VAL A 171 -5.36 3.38 -15.70
CA VAL A 171 -4.66 4.55 -16.22
C VAL A 171 -5.60 5.74 -16.06
N GLN A 172 -5.09 6.86 -15.57
CA GLN A 172 -5.78 8.14 -15.61
C GLN A 172 -5.09 9.04 -16.66
N LYS A 173 -5.88 9.62 -17.57
CA LYS A 173 -5.39 10.50 -18.63
C LYS A 173 -5.82 11.94 -18.37
N ASN A 174 -4.99 12.91 -18.71
CA ASN A 174 -5.36 14.33 -18.66
C ASN A 174 -6.38 14.68 -19.75
N GLU A 175 -6.34 13.99 -20.87
CA GLU A 175 -7.26 14.20 -22.00
C GLU A 175 -8.09 12.95 -22.25
N ALA A 176 -9.39 13.15 -22.45
CA ALA A 176 -10.30 12.07 -22.73
C ALA A 176 -10.01 11.42 -24.10
N THR A 177 -9.87 10.12 -24.12
CA THR A 177 -9.83 9.33 -25.35
C THR A 177 -11.20 8.73 -25.56
N LYS A 178 -11.88 9.03 -26.68
CA LYS A 178 -13.28 8.61 -26.92
C LYS A 178 -14.25 9.01 -25.80
N GLY A 179 -14.02 10.18 -25.17
CA GLY A 179 -14.83 10.65 -24.05
C GLY A 179 -14.57 9.94 -22.71
N LYS A 180 -13.47 9.19 -22.59
CA LYS A 180 -13.12 8.43 -21.38
C LYS A 180 -11.76 8.85 -20.85
N TYR A 181 -11.69 9.13 -19.57
CA TYR A 181 -10.45 9.55 -18.89
C TYR A 181 -9.69 8.39 -18.27
N TYR A 182 -10.31 7.23 -18.12
CA TYR A 182 -9.70 6.08 -17.48
C TYR A 182 -9.66 4.87 -18.41
N GLU A 183 -8.61 4.06 -18.27
CA GLU A 183 -8.51 2.72 -18.88
C GLU A 183 -8.26 1.69 -17.78
N VAL A 184 -8.91 0.53 -17.85
CA VAL A 184 -8.68 -0.52 -16.87
C VAL A 184 -7.41 -1.31 -17.20
N ILE A 185 -6.46 -1.40 -16.25
CA ILE A 185 -5.26 -2.26 -16.37
C ILE A 185 -5.52 -3.62 -15.72
N ASP A 186 -6.06 -3.62 -14.49
CA ASP A 186 -6.45 -4.85 -13.81
C ASP A 186 -7.83 -4.72 -13.17
N GLY A 187 -8.51 -5.87 -13.08
CA GLY A 187 -9.87 -5.94 -12.55
C GLY A 187 -10.98 -5.82 -13.59
N LYS A 188 -10.68 -5.81 -14.91
CA LYS A 188 -11.68 -5.71 -15.99
C LYS A 188 -12.86 -6.67 -15.79
N GLN A 189 -12.60 -7.96 -15.57
CA GLN A 189 -13.66 -8.96 -15.44
C GLN A 189 -14.57 -8.68 -14.24
N ARG A 190 -13.95 -8.35 -13.10
CA ARG A 190 -14.64 -8.03 -11.84
C ARG A 190 -15.48 -6.75 -11.97
N LEU A 191 -14.88 -5.69 -12.50
CA LEU A 191 -15.58 -4.41 -12.67
C LEU A 191 -16.74 -4.56 -13.67
N THR A 192 -16.54 -5.29 -14.78
CA THR A 192 -17.61 -5.60 -15.73
C THR A 192 -18.75 -6.36 -15.05
N ALA A 193 -18.46 -7.34 -14.20
CA ALA A 193 -19.48 -8.09 -13.49
C ALA A 193 -20.28 -7.21 -12.52
N VAL A 194 -19.60 -6.32 -11.78
CA VAL A 194 -20.24 -5.34 -10.90
C VAL A 194 -21.15 -4.39 -11.68
N CYS A 195 -20.64 -3.82 -12.78
CA CYS A 195 -21.42 -2.94 -13.66
C CYS A 195 -22.68 -3.66 -14.22
N GLN A 196 -22.50 -4.88 -14.71
CA GLN A 196 -23.62 -5.66 -15.25
C GLN A 196 -24.66 -6.01 -14.19
N PHE A 197 -24.27 -6.24 -12.94
CA PHE A 197 -25.22 -6.42 -11.86
C PHE A 197 -25.94 -5.12 -11.52
N TYR A 198 -25.24 -4.02 -11.45
CA TYR A 198 -25.79 -2.67 -11.22
C TYR A 198 -26.78 -2.25 -12.32
N GLU A 199 -26.55 -2.70 -13.56
CA GLU A 199 -27.41 -2.48 -14.74
C GLU A 199 -28.56 -3.49 -14.87
N ASP A 200 -28.82 -4.34 -13.87
CA ASP A 200 -29.85 -5.38 -13.90
C ASP A 200 -29.67 -6.42 -15.04
N ARG A 201 -28.42 -6.71 -15.45
CA ARG A 201 -28.15 -7.67 -16.53
C ARG A 201 -28.23 -9.12 -16.09
N PHE A 202 -28.17 -9.40 -14.79
CA PHE A 202 -28.34 -10.74 -14.22
C PHE A 202 -28.85 -10.67 -12.79
N LYS A 203 -29.39 -11.80 -12.32
CA LYS A 203 -29.95 -11.94 -10.97
C LYS A 203 -28.96 -12.60 -10.01
N TYR A 204 -28.93 -12.12 -8.79
CA TYR A 204 -28.31 -12.77 -7.64
C TYR A 204 -29.40 -13.21 -6.65
N LYS A 205 -29.45 -14.51 -6.30
CA LYS A 205 -30.51 -15.10 -5.44
C LYS A 205 -31.93 -14.71 -5.89
N GLY A 206 -32.16 -14.73 -7.20
CA GLY A 206 -33.46 -14.43 -7.80
C GLY A 206 -33.83 -12.96 -7.96
N LYS A 207 -32.98 -12.01 -7.52
CA LYS A 207 -33.24 -10.57 -7.57
C LYS A 207 -32.22 -9.84 -8.44
N TYR A 208 -32.69 -8.83 -9.17
CA TYR A 208 -31.86 -7.81 -9.78
C TYR A 208 -31.37 -6.79 -8.74
N PHE A 209 -30.39 -5.98 -9.06
CA PHE A 209 -29.90 -4.92 -8.17
C PHE A 209 -31.01 -3.94 -7.79
N SER A 210 -31.83 -3.53 -8.74
CA SER A 210 -32.98 -2.63 -8.51
C SER A 210 -34.06 -3.21 -7.59
N GLU A 211 -34.17 -4.55 -7.51
CA GLU A 211 -35.11 -5.28 -6.67
C GLU A 211 -34.63 -5.51 -5.24
N LEU A 212 -33.36 -5.15 -4.95
CA LEU A 212 -32.77 -5.31 -3.62
C LEU A 212 -33.37 -4.32 -2.62
N SER A 213 -33.40 -4.71 -1.35
CA SER A 213 -33.71 -3.79 -0.25
C SER A 213 -32.70 -2.65 -0.17
N ASN A 214 -33.06 -1.52 0.41
CA ASN A 214 -32.13 -0.41 0.65
C ASN A 214 -30.92 -0.88 1.48
N LYS A 215 -31.14 -1.75 2.45
CA LYS A 215 -30.07 -2.32 3.28
C LYS A 215 -29.08 -3.15 2.46
N ASP A 216 -29.57 -3.96 1.52
CA ASP A 216 -28.73 -4.81 0.68
C ASP A 216 -28.01 -4.00 -0.38
N ARG A 217 -28.65 -3.00 -1.00
CA ARG A 217 -27.98 -2.03 -1.89
C ARG A 217 -26.87 -1.29 -1.16
N TYR A 218 -27.13 -0.83 0.06
CA TYR A 218 -26.14 -0.16 0.89
C TYR A 218 -24.90 -1.04 1.15
N LYS A 219 -25.08 -2.34 1.45
CA LYS A 219 -23.97 -3.27 1.63
C LYS A 219 -23.07 -3.37 0.39
N ILE A 220 -23.69 -3.45 -0.81
CA ILE A 220 -22.92 -3.52 -2.05
C ILE A 220 -22.18 -2.21 -2.31
N LEU A 221 -22.88 -1.09 -2.27
CA LEU A 221 -22.32 0.21 -2.60
C LEU A 221 -21.20 0.64 -1.64
N ASN A 222 -21.30 0.27 -0.38
CA ASN A 222 -20.28 0.56 0.63
C ASN A 222 -19.25 -0.56 0.83
N HIS A 223 -19.28 -1.63 0.01
CA HIS A 223 -18.23 -2.64 0.05
C HIS A 223 -16.87 -1.98 -0.24
N SER A 224 -15.94 -2.15 0.70
CA SER A 224 -14.61 -1.52 0.59
C SER A 224 -13.80 -2.14 -0.54
N VAL A 225 -13.29 -1.32 -1.41
CA VAL A 225 -12.41 -1.72 -2.52
C VAL A 225 -11.15 -0.89 -2.53
N THR A 226 -10.03 -1.56 -2.84
CA THR A 226 -8.77 -0.88 -3.13
C THR A 226 -8.67 -0.65 -4.62
N TYR A 227 -8.43 0.58 -5.04
CA TYR A 227 -8.10 0.88 -6.43
C TYR A 227 -6.92 1.84 -6.51
N GLY A 228 -6.28 1.85 -7.67
CA GLY A 228 -5.16 2.74 -7.90
C GLY A 228 -5.03 3.08 -9.37
N TYR A 229 -4.29 4.12 -9.66
CA TYR A 229 -4.05 4.54 -11.03
C TYR A 229 -2.63 5.04 -11.25
N LEU A 230 -2.18 4.86 -12.50
CA LEU A 230 -1.03 5.56 -13.04
C LEU A 230 -1.53 6.86 -13.66
N GLU A 231 -0.91 7.96 -13.30
CA GLU A 231 -1.25 9.29 -13.80
C GLU A 231 -0.46 9.58 -15.09
N ASN A 232 -1.15 9.75 -16.19
CA ASN A 232 -0.57 10.09 -17.50
C ASN A 232 0.66 9.25 -17.92
N PRO A 233 0.60 7.92 -17.83
CA PRO A 233 1.73 7.07 -18.16
C PRO A 233 1.99 7.04 -19.67
N THR A 234 3.23 6.73 -20.04
CA THR A 234 3.56 6.34 -21.42
C THR A 234 2.96 4.97 -21.76
N LYS A 235 2.77 4.66 -23.04
CA LYS A 235 2.33 3.31 -23.48
C LYS A 235 3.26 2.21 -22.96
N GLU A 236 4.58 2.47 -22.94
CA GLU A 236 5.57 1.55 -22.40
C GLU A 236 5.30 1.26 -20.92
N ALA A 237 5.02 2.28 -20.10
CA ALA A 237 4.70 2.13 -18.69
C ALA A 237 3.41 1.32 -18.49
N ILE A 238 2.38 1.55 -19.30
CA ILE A 238 1.13 0.79 -19.26
C ILE A 238 1.39 -0.70 -19.50
N TYR A 239 2.06 -1.06 -20.61
CA TYR A 239 2.31 -2.45 -20.97
C TYR A 239 3.23 -3.15 -19.98
N SER A 240 4.27 -2.46 -19.52
CA SER A 240 5.19 -3.00 -18.51
C SER A 240 4.48 -3.25 -17.18
N THR A 241 3.59 -2.34 -16.75
CA THR A 241 2.77 -2.52 -15.54
C THR A 241 1.81 -3.69 -15.69
N PHE A 242 1.11 -3.77 -16.84
CA PHE A 242 0.22 -4.89 -17.12
C PHE A 242 0.95 -6.24 -17.04
N ILE A 243 2.14 -6.34 -17.67
CA ILE A 243 2.96 -7.55 -17.63
C ILE A 243 3.37 -7.86 -16.18
N LYS A 244 3.93 -6.89 -15.44
CA LYS A 244 4.37 -7.08 -14.05
C LYS A 244 3.23 -7.59 -13.17
N MET A 245 2.05 -6.99 -13.26
CA MET A 245 0.89 -7.40 -12.44
C MET A 245 0.41 -8.81 -12.74
N ASN A 246 0.47 -9.24 -14.01
CA ASN A 246 0.01 -10.55 -14.43
C ASN A 246 1.08 -11.64 -14.38
N THR A 247 2.33 -11.31 -14.03
CA THR A 247 3.42 -12.26 -13.81
C THR A 247 3.72 -12.49 -12.33
N CYS A 248 3.20 -11.64 -11.44
CA CYS A 248 3.32 -11.82 -9.99
C CYS A 248 2.23 -12.78 -9.48
N GLY A 249 2.62 -13.91 -8.90
CA GLY A 249 1.68 -14.93 -8.38
C GLY A 249 1.35 -16.02 -9.40
N LYS A 250 0.07 -16.41 -9.53
CA LYS A 250 -0.36 -17.33 -10.59
C LYS A 250 -0.34 -16.63 -11.95
N PRO A 251 0.52 -17.03 -12.87
CA PRO A 251 0.62 -16.33 -14.14
C PRO A 251 -0.65 -16.48 -14.97
N MET A 252 -1.00 -15.39 -15.67
CA MET A 252 -1.99 -15.40 -16.75
C MET A 252 -1.50 -16.33 -17.88
N GLU A 253 -2.40 -16.85 -18.71
CA GLU A 253 -2.04 -17.67 -19.87
C GLU A 253 -0.98 -16.97 -20.74
N THR A 254 0.09 -17.70 -21.07
CA THR A 254 1.30 -17.21 -21.76
C THR A 254 0.96 -16.49 -23.07
N LYS A 255 0.02 -17.01 -23.83
CA LYS A 255 -0.42 -16.44 -25.12
C LYS A 255 -0.83 -14.96 -25.05
N HIS A 256 -1.54 -14.57 -24.00
CA HIS A 256 -2.00 -13.19 -23.85
C HIS A 256 -0.86 -12.27 -23.42
N LEU A 257 0.01 -12.72 -22.52
CA LEU A 257 1.19 -11.97 -22.11
C LEU A 257 2.17 -11.76 -23.28
N ASP A 258 2.31 -12.75 -24.16
CA ASP A 258 3.17 -12.64 -25.36
C ASP A 258 2.68 -11.57 -26.33
N LYS A 259 1.35 -11.42 -26.50
CA LYS A 259 0.79 -10.30 -27.26
C LYS A 259 1.23 -8.96 -26.70
N VAL A 260 1.14 -8.77 -25.39
CA VAL A 260 1.53 -7.48 -24.74
C VAL A 260 3.04 -7.26 -24.78
N ARG A 261 3.85 -8.32 -24.63
CA ARG A 261 5.31 -8.25 -24.79
C ARG A 261 5.70 -7.82 -26.21
N LYS A 262 4.98 -8.31 -27.23
CA LYS A 262 5.16 -7.89 -28.62
C LYS A 262 4.85 -6.41 -28.79
N LEU A 263 3.69 -5.93 -28.32
CA LEU A 263 3.34 -4.51 -28.34
C LEU A 263 4.40 -3.64 -27.64
N LEU A 264 4.93 -4.11 -26.49
CA LEU A 264 6.02 -3.41 -25.80
C LEU A 264 7.33 -3.38 -26.62
N SER A 265 7.65 -4.45 -27.36
CA SER A 265 8.85 -4.49 -28.19
C SER A 265 8.78 -3.57 -29.42
N GLU A 266 7.56 -3.30 -29.91
CA GLU A 266 7.31 -2.41 -31.04
C GLU A 266 7.41 -0.91 -30.67
N LEU A 267 7.46 -0.58 -29.37
CA LEU A 267 7.66 0.79 -28.87
C LEU A 267 9.13 1.17 -28.66
N LYS A 268 10.05 0.22 -28.71
CA LYS A 268 11.51 0.42 -28.59
C LYS A 268 12.17 0.57 -29.94
#